data_e3a3c60458230ef2bcdd1fb0ab28bb46
#
_entry.id   e3a3c60458230ef2bcdd1fb0ab28bb46
#
_cell.length_a   1.000
_cell.length_b   1.000
_cell.length_c   1.000
_cell.angle_alpha   90.00
_cell.angle_beta   90.00
_cell.angle_gamma   90.00
#
_symmetry.space_group_name_H-M   'P 1'
#
loop_
_entity.id
_entity.type
_entity.pdbx_description
1 polymer ?
#
loop_
_entity_poly.entity_id
_entity_poly.type
_entity_poly.pdbx_seq_one_letter_code
_entity_poly.pdbx_strand_id
1 'polypeptide(L)'
;MRIYLFIAAIAGGVTYLITPLIRHVAIEIGAVGEVRARDVHTIPTPRLGGLGMLMGFTVSMLFASKIPFIEVLFAQSKQAWVILAGAVMISLLGMADDLWDLDWMLKLAGQLLISVFVAWGGLQIISLPLGSLVTASPSLSMAITAFLIVASINAVNFVDGLDGLASGIVAIGGIAFAIYSYIIAWNSPSYASMATLIDIAMVGMCVGFILHNWHPAKLFMGDSGSMLLGYLITCASIVMTGRLDPATIHASIYLPVFMPILLPILVLFLPILDMCLAIVRRVSKGQSPMHPDRMHLHHRMLRIGHSVQGAVLILWGWAALIAFGSIMTLFFKAQHVLIGFLIATVLLTIATMYPYLKHRIPELREENARADAQHARHD
;
A
#
# COMPACT_ATOMS: atom_id res chain seq x y z
N MET A 1 -21.60 9.54 0.92
CA MET A 1 -20.26 10.12 0.84
C MET A 1 -19.88 11.02 2.02
N ARG A 2 -20.70 12.01 2.43
CA ARG A 2 -20.36 12.95 3.53
C ARG A 2 -19.94 12.24 4.83
N ILE A 3 -20.65 11.18 5.24
CA ILE A 3 -20.33 10.41 6.45
C ILE A 3 -18.95 9.74 6.36
N TYR A 4 -18.63 9.14 5.22
CA TYR A 4 -17.32 8.52 5.02
C TYR A 4 -16.18 9.57 5.07
N LEU A 5 -16.37 10.75 4.46
CA LEU A 5 -15.38 11.84 4.56
C LEU A 5 -15.20 12.33 6.00
N PHE A 6 -16.29 12.36 6.79
CA PHE A 6 -16.20 12.69 8.22
C PHE A 6 -15.39 11.65 8.99
N ILE A 7 -15.56 10.36 8.68
CA ILE A 7 -14.75 9.28 9.28
C ILE A 7 -13.28 9.42 8.89
N ALA A 8 -12.97 9.75 7.61
CA ALA A 8 -11.61 10.04 7.20
C ALA A 8 -10.99 11.20 7.98
N ALA A 9 -11.78 12.27 8.20
CA ALA A 9 -11.33 13.42 9.00
C ALA A 9 -11.05 13.03 10.45
N ILE A 10 -11.87 12.17 11.07
CA ILE A 10 -11.61 11.64 12.42
C ILE A 10 -10.33 10.81 12.41
N ALA A 11 -10.19 9.84 11.49
CA ALA A 11 -9.00 9.00 11.41
C ALA A 11 -7.72 9.84 11.24
N GLY A 12 -7.75 10.79 10.29
CA GLY A 12 -6.62 11.68 10.02
C GLY A 12 -6.32 12.62 11.16
N GLY A 13 -7.35 13.26 11.74
CA GLY A 13 -7.20 14.18 12.86
C GLY A 13 -6.63 13.50 14.10
N VAL A 14 -7.15 12.31 14.47
CA VAL A 14 -6.63 11.53 15.60
C VAL A 14 -5.19 11.10 15.34
N THR A 15 -4.88 10.58 14.15
CA THR A 15 -3.51 10.20 13.79
C THR A 15 -2.57 11.41 13.89
N TYR A 16 -2.96 12.55 13.31
CA TYR A 16 -2.15 13.77 13.33
C TYR A 16 -1.86 14.25 14.75
N LEU A 17 -2.89 14.29 15.62
CA LEU A 17 -2.76 14.78 16.99
C LEU A 17 -1.99 13.83 17.92
N ILE A 18 -2.10 12.50 17.70
CA ILE A 18 -1.44 11.50 18.55
C ILE A 18 0.01 11.26 18.12
N THR A 19 0.35 11.41 16.84
CA THR A 19 1.69 11.13 16.32
C THR A 19 2.82 11.87 17.05
N PRO A 20 2.72 13.16 17.44
CA PRO A 20 3.75 13.81 18.26
C PRO A 20 3.94 13.18 19.64
N LEU A 21 2.87 12.71 20.27
CA LEU A 21 2.93 12.01 21.56
C LEU A 21 3.64 10.66 21.41
N ILE A 22 3.28 9.89 20.38
CA ILE A 22 3.97 8.61 20.06
C ILE A 22 5.44 8.84 19.79
N ARG A 23 5.80 9.93 19.07
CA ARG A 23 7.19 10.29 18.84
C ARG A 23 7.95 10.52 20.16
N HIS A 24 7.34 11.23 21.10
CA HIS A 24 7.95 11.47 22.42
C HIS A 24 8.16 10.17 23.19
N VAL A 25 7.15 9.32 23.26
CA VAL A 25 7.25 8.00 23.89
C VAL A 25 8.31 7.14 23.21
N ALA A 26 8.36 7.11 21.86
CA ALA A 26 9.35 6.34 21.11
C ALA A 26 10.80 6.77 21.43
N ILE A 27 11.03 8.06 21.65
CA ILE A 27 12.35 8.57 22.08
C ILE A 27 12.66 8.12 23.52
N GLU A 28 11.72 8.23 24.45
CA GLU A 28 11.91 7.86 25.86
C GLU A 28 12.22 6.37 26.05
N ILE A 29 11.54 5.48 25.28
CA ILE A 29 11.76 4.02 25.36
C ILE A 29 12.93 3.54 24.49
N GLY A 30 13.59 4.45 23.77
CA GLY A 30 14.71 4.10 22.90
C GLY A 30 14.34 3.39 21.60
N ALA A 31 13.09 3.50 21.15
CA ALA A 31 12.63 2.97 19.85
C ALA A 31 13.16 3.83 18.69
N VAL A 32 14.46 4.06 18.68
CA VAL A 32 15.18 4.86 17.69
C VAL A 32 16.14 3.93 16.95
N GLY A 33 15.89 3.73 15.65
CA GLY A 33 16.74 2.86 14.83
C GLY A 33 18.15 3.43 14.69
N GLU A 34 19.16 2.56 14.84
CA GLU A 34 20.52 2.91 14.46
C GLU A 34 20.59 3.25 12.97
N VAL A 35 21.32 4.31 12.63
CA VAL A 35 21.57 4.68 11.23
C VAL A 35 22.50 3.64 10.62
N ARG A 36 21.94 2.78 9.78
CA ARG A 36 22.70 1.74 9.07
C ARG A 36 23.32 2.36 7.80
N ALA A 37 24.46 1.85 7.35
CA ALA A 37 25.15 2.33 6.14
C ALA A 37 24.31 2.24 4.84
N ARG A 38 23.17 1.61 4.89
CA ARG A 38 22.19 1.48 3.79
C ARG A 38 21.05 2.51 3.84
N ASP A 39 20.90 3.21 4.96
CA ASP A 39 19.80 4.13 5.18
C ASP A 39 20.06 5.46 4.45
N VAL A 40 19.01 6.06 3.94
CA VAL A 40 19.05 7.38 3.28
C VAL A 40 19.17 8.50 4.32
N HIS A 41 18.81 8.20 5.57
CA HIS A 41 18.81 9.14 6.69
C HIS A 41 20.16 9.20 7.38
N THR A 42 20.58 10.42 7.75
CA THR A 42 21.80 10.69 8.50
C THR A 42 21.54 10.93 10.00
N ILE A 43 20.27 11.12 10.38
CA ILE A 43 19.84 11.41 11.74
C ILE A 43 19.00 10.23 12.25
N PRO A 44 19.30 9.71 13.47
CA PRO A 44 18.47 8.68 14.08
C PRO A 44 17.02 9.16 14.23
N THR A 45 16.09 8.50 13.56
CA THR A 45 14.68 8.89 13.57
C THR A 45 13.86 7.83 14.32
N PRO A 46 13.00 8.25 15.28
CA PRO A 46 12.16 7.32 16.03
C PRO A 46 11.23 6.53 15.09
N ARG A 47 10.90 5.30 15.49
CA ARG A 47 9.92 4.42 14.83
C ARG A 47 8.64 4.42 15.67
N LEU A 48 7.68 3.57 15.41
CA LEU A 48 6.37 3.42 16.05
C LEU A 48 5.27 4.37 15.55
N GLY A 49 5.46 5.07 14.45
CA GLY A 49 4.40 5.91 13.85
C GLY A 49 3.11 5.13 13.53
N GLY A 50 3.24 3.82 13.25
CA GLY A 50 2.11 2.93 13.05
C GLY A 50 1.14 2.85 14.22
N LEU A 51 1.59 3.06 15.47
CA LEU A 51 0.67 3.14 16.62
C LEU A 51 -0.25 4.36 16.55
N GLY A 52 0.27 5.50 16.07
CA GLY A 52 -0.56 6.69 15.82
C GLY A 52 -1.61 6.43 14.74
N MET A 53 -1.23 5.72 13.69
CA MET A 53 -2.13 5.29 12.61
C MET A 53 -3.18 4.30 13.13
N LEU A 54 -2.79 3.30 13.93
CA LEU A 54 -3.70 2.36 14.57
C LEU A 54 -4.73 3.06 15.44
N MET A 55 -4.31 4.04 16.24
CA MET A 55 -5.22 4.83 17.10
C MET A 55 -6.23 5.60 16.25
N GLY A 56 -5.78 6.26 15.15
CA GLY A 56 -6.66 6.93 14.22
C GLY A 56 -7.69 5.99 13.58
N PHE A 57 -7.24 4.82 13.13
CA PHE A 57 -8.12 3.78 12.58
C PHE A 57 -9.11 3.29 13.63
N THR A 58 -8.63 2.91 14.81
CA THR A 58 -9.47 2.36 15.89
C THR A 58 -10.55 3.35 16.34
N VAL A 59 -10.18 4.60 16.62
CA VAL A 59 -11.13 5.63 17.04
C VAL A 59 -12.17 5.90 15.96
N SER A 60 -11.76 5.97 14.69
CA SER A 60 -12.67 6.17 13.56
C SER A 60 -13.65 5.01 13.38
N MET A 61 -13.22 3.76 13.55
CA MET A 61 -14.07 2.57 13.51
C MET A 61 -15.06 2.52 14.68
N LEU A 62 -14.60 2.81 15.91
CA LEU A 62 -15.46 2.90 17.10
C LEU A 62 -16.50 4.01 16.97
N PHE A 63 -16.11 5.14 16.40
CA PHE A 63 -17.05 6.23 16.13
C PHE A 63 -18.06 5.83 15.03
N ALA A 64 -17.60 5.22 13.94
CA ALA A 64 -18.43 4.71 12.85
C ALA A 64 -19.50 3.73 13.35
N SER A 65 -19.18 2.87 14.34
CA SER A 65 -20.12 1.91 14.93
C SER A 65 -21.32 2.55 15.65
N LYS A 66 -21.28 3.86 15.92
CA LYS A 66 -22.36 4.64 16.55
C LYS A 66 -23.17 5.47 15.56
N ILE A 67 -22.78 5.51 14.29
CA ILE A 67 -23.51 6.25 13.26
C ILE A 67 -24.63 5.35 12.70
N PRO A 68 -25.91 5.71 12.79
CA PRO A 68 -27.03 4.83 12.41
C PRO A 68 -26.93 4.24 11.01
N PHE A 69 -26.40 5.01 10.05
CA PHE A 69 -26.20 4.56 8.66
C PHE A 69 -25.13 3.45 8.54
N ILE A 70 -24.10 3.46 9.38
CA ILE A 70 -22.95 2.53 9.32
C ILE A 70 -23.07 1.45 10.39
N GLU A 71 -23.80 1.69 11.48
CA GLU A 71 -24.03 0.74 12.59
C GLU A 71 -24.47 -0.64 12.09
N VAL A 72 -25.25 -0.68 11.03
CA VAL A 72 -25.70 -1.92 10.39
C VAL A 72 -24.55 -2.86 10.01
N LEU A 73 -23.38 -2.31 9.62
CA LEU A 73 -22.20 -3.10 9.27
C LEU A 73 -21.57 -3.79 10.49
N PHE A 74 -21.74 -3.22 11.68
CA PHE A 74 -21.23 -3.76 12.94
C PHE A 74 -22.23 -4.70 13.62
N ALA A 75 -23.52 -4.46 13.43
CA ALA A 75 -24.60 -5.23 14.04
C ALA A 75 -24.86 -6.55 13.28
N GLN A 76 -24.80 -6.53 11.94
CA GLN A 76 -25.13 -7.70 11.11
C GLN A 76 -23.97 -8.70 10.97
N SER A 77 -22.73 -8.30 11.22
CA SER A 77 -21.57 -9.14 11.04
C SER A 77 -20.48 -8.88 12.07
N LYS A 78 -19.85 -9.96 12.53
CA LYS A 78 -18.67 -9.86 13.40
C LYS A 78 -17.41 -9.40 12.64
N GLN A 79 -17.47 -9.33 11.30
CA GLN A 79 -16.31 -9.02 10.45
C GLN A 79 -15.62 -7.70 10.82
N ALA A 80 -16.40 -6.62 11.12
CA ALA A 80 -15.83 -5.35 11.51
C ALA A 80 -14.93 -5.45 12.76
N TRP A 81 -15.40 -6.19 13.76
CA TRP A 81 -14.68 -6.40 15.02
C TRP A 81 -13.47 -7.33 14.84
N VAL A 82 -13.59 -8.34 14.00
CA VAL A 82 -12.47 -9.25 13.63
C VAL A 82 -11.39 -8.47 12.89
N ILE A 83 -11.76 -7.58 11.97
CA ILE A 83 -10.81 -6.73 11.24
C ILE A 83 -10.11 -5.77 12.22
N LEU A 84 -10.85 -5.17 13.14
CA LEU A 84 -10.27 -4.28 14.15
C LEU A 84 -9.32 -5.03 15.09
N ALA A 85 -9.71 -6.22 15.57
CA ALA A 85 -8.86 -7.06 16.40
C ALA A 85 -7.57 -7.47 15.66
N GLY A 86 -7.69 -7.88 14.39
CA GLY A 86 -6.54 -8.20 13.54
C GLY A 86 -5.62 -6.99 13.32
N ALA A 87 -6.17 -5.79 13.13
CA ALA A 87 -5.41 -4.54 13.00
C ALA A 87 -4.59 -4.25 14.27
N VAL A 88 -5.18 -4.44 15.44
CA VAL A 88 -4.48 -4.31 16.73
C VAL A 88 -3.36 -5.34 16.84
N MET A 89 -3.67 -6.62 16.59
CA MET A 89 -2.70 -7.71 16.72
C MET A 89 -1.51 -7.54 15.77
N ILE A 90 -1.76 -7.17 14.51
CA ILE A 90 -0.69 -7.00 13.52
C ILE A 90 0.18 -5.78 13.82
N SER A 91 -0.42 -4.68 14.31
CA SER A 91 0.33 -3.50 14.72
C SER A 91 1.17 -3.76 15.97
N LEU A 92 0.67 -4.57 16.92
CA LEU A 92 1.43 -4.97 18.10
C LEU A 92 2.60 -5.91 17.73
N LEU A 93 2.40 -6.81 16.77
CA LEU A 93 3.49 -7.65 16.22
C LEU A 93 4.56 -6.78 15.58
N GLY A 94 4.14 -5.80 14.75
CA GLY A 94 5.06 -4.86 14.13
C GLY A 94 5.78 -3.95 15.14
N MET A 95 5.07 -3.53 16.21
CA MET A 95 5.70 -2.80 17.32
C MET A 95 6.76 -3.67 18.04
N ALA A 96 6.47 -4.93 18.25
CA ALA A 96 7.43 -5.87 18.83
C ALA A 96 8.68 -6.01 17.95
N ASP A 97 8.50 -6.04 16.64
CA ASP A 97 9.60 -6.04 15.68
C ASP A 97 10.41 -4.73 15.70
N ASP A 98 9.72 -3.59 15.72
CA ASP A 98 10.36 -2.26 15.81
C ASP A 98 11.22 -2.09 17.08
N LEU A 99 10.83 -2.77 18.20
CA LEU A 99 11.52 -2.67 19.49
C LEU A 99 12.63 -3.72 19.67
N TRP A 100 12.41 -4.94 19.19
CA TRP A 100 13.27 -6.10 19.53
C TRP A 100 13.95 -6.74 18.31
N ASP A 101 13.76 -6.24 17.10
CA ASP A 101 14.35 -6.75 15.83
C ASP A 101 14.12 -8.28 15.72
N LEU A 102 12.83 -8.67 15.64
CA LEU A 102 12.40 -10.08 15.68
C LEU A 102 13.03 -10.89 14.54
N ASP A 103 13.32 -12.14 14.81
CA ASP A 103 13.72 -13.08 13.76
C ASP A 103 12.61 -13.18 12.69
N TRP A 104 13.02 -13.26 11.42
CA TRP A 104 12.09 -13.27 10.29
C TRP A 104 11.09 -14.45 10.34
N MET A 105 11.47 -15.61 10.90
CA MET A 105 10.57 -16.75 11.05
C MET A 105 9.49 -16.47 12.09
N LEU A 106 9.85 -15.85 13.22
CA LEU A 106 8.91 -15.48 14.27
C LEU A 106 7.91 -14.43 13.77
N LYS A 107 8.42 -13.43 13.04
CA LYS A 107 7.62 -12.40 12.40
C LYS A 107 6.62 -13.00 11.40
N LEU A 108 7.09 -13.87 10.50
CA LEU A 108 6.25 -14.56 9.52
C LEU A 108 5.21 -15.47 10.18
N ALA A 109 5.59 -16.22 11.21
CA ALA A 109 4.69 -17.09 11.98
C ALA A 109 3.59 -16.25 12.66
N GLY A 110 3.94 -15.11 13.27
CA GLY A 110 2.97 -14.19 13.86
C GLY A 110 1.99 -13.63 12.83
N GLN A 111 2.48 -13.17 11.67
CA GLN A 111 1.64 -12.71 10.55
C GLN A 111 0.68 -13.81 10.09
N LEU A 112 1.16 -15.05 9.94
CA LEU A 112 0.35 -16.18 9.51
C LEU A 112 -0.74 -16.53 10.54
N LEU A 113 -0.39 -16.59 11.82
CA LEU A 113 -1.35 -16.88 12.90
C LEU A 113 -2.46 -15.84 12.97
N ILE A 114 -2.11 -14.54 12.88
CA ILE A 114 -3.09 -13.45 12.87
C ILE A 114 -3.97 -13.53 11.62
N SER A 115 -3.40 -13.82 10.45
CA SER A 115 -4.14 -13.95 9.20
C SER A 115 -5.13 -15.13 9.24
N VAL A 116 -4.72 -16.28 9.82
CA VAL A 116 -5.58 -17.44 10.03
C VAL A 116 -6.69 -17.11 11.03
N PHE A 117 -6.39 -16.42 12.14
CA PHE A 117 -7.39 -15.96 13.12
C PHE A 117 -8.47 -15.07 12.44
N VAL A 118 -8.05 -14.14 11.61
CA VAL A 118 -8.97 -13.23 10.90
C VAL A 118 -9.80 -14.00 9.86
N ALA A 119 -9.19 -14.93 9.13
CA ALA A 119 -9.89 -15.79 8.19
C ALA A 119 -10.91 -16.70 8.91
N TRP A 120 -10.52 -17.29 10.04
CA TRP A 120 -11.43 -18.08 10.87
C TRP A 120 -12.57 -17.25 11.46
N GLY A 121 -12.32 -15.97 11.76
CA GLY A 121 -13.33 -15.00 12.20
C GLY A 121 -14.34 -14.59 11.12
N GLY A 122 -14.27 -15.18 9.91
CA GLY A 122 -15.24 -15.01 8.83
C GLY A 122 -14.81 -14.03 7.74
N LEU A 123 -13.57 -13.53 7.77
CA LEU A 123 -13.02 -12.74 6.67
C LEU A 123 -12.33 -13.68 5.67
N GLN A 124 -13.08 -14.22 4.72
CA GLN A 124 -12.56 -15.18 3.73
C GLN A 124 -12.95 -14.79 2.31
N ILE A 125 -12.09 -15.11 1.35
CA ILE A 125 -12.45 -15.10 -0.06
C ILE A 125 -13.37 -16.29 -0.34
N ILE A 126 -14.64 -16.02 -0.58
CA ILE A 126 -15.66 -17.05 -0.74
C ILE A 126 -15.67 -17.57 -2.19
N SER A 127 -15.40 -16.72 -3.17
CA SER A 127 -15.43 -17.06 -4.58
C SER A 127 -14.24 -16.48 -5.32
N LEU A 128 -13.63 -17.29 -6.19
CA LEU A 128 -12.64 -16.86 -7.15
C LEU A 128 -13.31 -16.83 -8.52
N PRO A 129 -13.28 -15.71 -9.25
CA PRO A 129 -13.88 -15.60 -10.58
C PRO A 129 -12.98 -16.27 -11.65
N LEU A 130 -12.73 -17.56 -11.54
CA LEU A 130 -11.97 -18.37 -12.50
C LEU A 130 -12.93 -19.07 -13.46
N GLY A 131 -13.37 -18.34 -14.49
CA GLY A 131 -14.20 -18.88 -15.60
C GLY A 131 -15.66 -19.18 -15.22
N SER A 132 -15.91 -20.23 -14.47
CA SER A 132 -17.15 -20.47 -13.70
C SER A 132 -16.81 -20.28 -12.25
N LEU A 133 -17.62 -19.49 -11.52
CA LEU A 133 -17.40 -19.21 -10.10
C LEU A 133 -17.12 -20.49 -9.32
N VAL A 134 -15.85 -20.70 -9.01
CA VAL A 134 -15.43 -21.83 -8.17
C VAL A 134 -15.56 -21.35 -6.73
N THR A 135 -16.57 -21.87 -6.02
CA THR A 135 -16.62 -21.78 -4.55
C THR A 135 -15.46 -22.61 -4.01
N ALA A 136 -14.48 -21.94 -3.42
CA ALA A 136 -13.36 -22.62 -2.79
C ALA A 136 -13.86 -23.42 -1.56
N SER A 137 -13.26 -24.57 -1.29
CA SER A 137 -13.50 -25.25 -0.02
C SER A 137 -13.12 -24.33 1.14
N PRO A 138 -13.77 -24.42 2.32
CA PRO A 138 -13.46 -23.51 3.44
C PRO A 138 -11.97 -23.48 3.82
N SER A 139 -11.28 -24.62 3.76
CA SER A 139 -9.85 -24.72 4.04
C SER A 139 -9.00 -24.02 2.98
N LEU A 140 -9.34 -24.15 1.70
CA LEU A 140 -8.65 -23.46 0.60
C LEU A 140 -8.90 -21.95 0.66
N SER A 141 -10.13 -21.53 0.92
CA SER A 141 -10.50 -20.14 1.12
C SER A 141 -9.68 -19.49 2.26
N MET A 142 -9.58 -20.18 3.40
CA MET A 142 -8.77 -19.72 4.53
C MET A 142 -7.28 -19.63 4.18
N ALA A 143 -6.74 -20.62 3.49
CA ALA A 143 -5.33 -20.65 3.09
C ALA A 143 -5.01 -19.50 2.10
N ILE A 144 -5.85 -19.28 1.09
CA ILE A 144 -5.68 -18.17 0.13
C ILE A 144 -5.79 -16.83 0.84
N THR A 145 -6.76 -16.67 1.73
CA THR A 145 -6.95 -15.44 2.51
C THR A 145 -5.72 -15.13 3.35
N ALA A 146 -5.23 -16.12 4.11
CA ALA A 146 -4.04 -15.95 4.92
C ALA A 146 -2.80 -15.63 4.07
N PHE A 147 -2.63 -16.29 2.95
CA PHE A 147 -1.53 -16.02 2.01
C PHE A 147 -1.58 -14.58 1.47
N LEU A 148 -2.76 -14.10 1.04
CA LEU A 148 -2.90 -12.75 0.51
C LEU A 148 -2.63 -11.69 1.56
N ILE A 149 -3.10 -11.88 2.80
CA ILE A 149 -2.82 -10.96 3.90
C ILE A 149 -1.31 -10.90 4.15
N VAL A 150 -0.65 -12.04 4.31
CA VAL A 150 0.80 -12.11 4.57
C VAL A 150 1.60 -11.51 3.41
N ALA A 151 1.24 -11.84 2.16
CA ALA A 151 1.90 -11.30 0.97
C ALA A 151 1.80 -9.78 0.90
N SER A 152 0.62 -9.22 1.14
CA SER A 152 0.39 -7.77 1.12
C SER A 152 1.11 -7.05 2.26
N ILE A 153 1.10 -7.61 3.47
CA ILE A 153 1.85 -7.08 4.61
C ILE A 153 3.33 -6.94 4.24
N ASN A 154 3.92 -8.01 3.71
CA ASN A 154 5.33 -7.99 3.35
C ASN A 154 5.60 -7.09 2.13
N ALA A 155 4.70 -7.02 1.14
CA ALA A 155 4.85 -6.12 0.00
C ALA A 155 4.88 -4.65 0.43
N VAL A 156 3.98 -4.22 1.31
CA VAL A 156 3.97 -2.84 1.82
C VAL A 156 5.22 -2.56 2.68
N ASN A 157 5.62 -3.52 3.52
CA ASN A 157 6.83 -3.40 4.34
C ASN A 157 8.09 -3.22 3.49
N PHE A 158 8.20 -3.91 2.35
CA PHE A 158 9.34 -3.73 1.42
C PHE A 158 9.42 -2.35 0.78
N VAL A 159 8.32 -1.66 0.61
CA VAL A 159 8.27 -0.31 -0.01
C VAL A 159 8.48 0.80 1.01
N ASP A 160 8.33 0.52 2.30
CA ASP A 160 8.56 1.50 3.37
C ASP A 160 10.05 1.82 3.57
N GLY A 161 10.68 2.30 2.51
CA GLY A 161 12.12 2.63 2.49
C GLY A 161 12.44 4.12 2.30
N LEU A 162 11.43 4.97 2.02
CA LEU A 162 11.56 6.43 1.91
C LEU A 162 10.42 7.12 2.63
N ASP A 163 10.72 8.32 3.17
CA ASP A 163 9.77 9.19 3.85
C ASP A 163 8.51 9.43 3.03
N GLY A 164 7.34 9.10 3.58
CA GLY A 164 6.05 9.29 2.95
C GLY A 164 5.71 8.31 1.82
N LEU A 165 6.63 7.44 1.40
CA LEU A 165 6.42 6.60 0.21
C LEU A 165 5.28 5.60 0.41
N ALA A 166 5.37 4.72 1.39
CA ALA A 166 4.40 3.65 1.62
C ALA A 166 3.03 4.22 1.99
N SER A 167 2.97 5.18 2.92
CA SER A 167 1.71 5.84 3.31
C SER A 167 1.02 6.55 2.14
N GLY A 168 1.79 7.17 1.24
CA GLY A 168 1.24 7.83 0.06
C GLY A 168 0.73 6.87 -1.00
N ILE A 169 1.48 5.81 -1.32
CA ILE A 169 1.03 4.77 -2.27
C ILE A 169 -0.28 4.14 -1.77
N VAL A 170 -0.34 3.78 -0.48
CA VAL A 170 -1.54 3.16 0.10
C VAL A 170 -2.70 4.15 0.19
N ALA A 171 -2.45 5.43 0.49
CA ALA A 171 -3.50 6.46 0.45
C ALA A 171 -4.09 6.62 -0.95
N ILE A 172 -3.25 6.70 -1.98
CA ILE A 172 -3.68 6.81 -3.39
C ILE A 172 -4.53 5.59 -3.79
N GLY A 173 -4.03 4.40 -3.47
CA GLY A 173 -4.76 3.17 -3.75
C GLY A 173 -6.05 3.05 -2.97
N GLY A 174 -6.04 3.42 -1.69
CA GLY A 174 -7.23 3.45 -0.84
C GLY A 174 -8.29 4.42 -1.35
N ILE A 175 -7.92 5.59 -1.87
CA ILE A 175 -8.86 6.52 -2.51
C ILE A 175 -9.52 5.86 -3.74
N ALA A 176 -8.71 5.26 -4.62
CA ALA A 176 -9.22 4.60 -5.80
C ALA A 176 -10.18 3.46 -5.43
N PHE A 177 -9.79 2.63 -4.45
CA PHE A 177 -10.61 1.51 -4.01
C PHE A 177 -11.86 1.97 -3.26
N ALA A 178 -11.80 3.05 -2.46
CA ALA A 178 -12.95 3.65 -1.81
C ALA A 178 -13.98 4.17 -2.83
N ILE A 179 -13.52 4.82 -3.91
CA ILE A 179 -14.39 5.26 -5.01
C ILE A 179 -15.07 4.05 -5.65
N TYR A 180 -14.30 3.02 -5.99
CA TYR A 180 -14.83 1.81 -6.59
C TYR A 180 -15.87 1.13 -5.68
N SER A 181 -15.51 0.84 -4.43
CA SER A 181 -16.38 0.14 -3.48
C SER A 181 -17.65 0.95 -3.13
N TYR A 182 -17.54 2.28 -3.11
CA TYR A 182 -18.69 3.18 -2.93
C TYR A 182 -19.68 3.12 -4.10
N ILE A 183 -19.18 3.12 -5.35
CA ILE A 183 -20.03 3.04 -6.55
C ILE A 183 -20.77 1.71 -6.59
N ILE A 184 -20.08 0.61 -6.28
CA ILE A 184 -20.73 -0.70 -6.22
C ILE A 184 -21.78 -0.75 -5.11
N ALA A 185 -21.49 -0.19 -3.94
CA ALA A 185 -22.46 -0.13 -2.84
C ALA A 185 -23.67 0.75 -3.15
N TRP A 186 -23.50 1.82 -3.93
CA TRP A 186 -24.60 2.69 -4.34
C TRP A 186 -25.69 1.97 -5.12
N ASN A 187 -25.33 0.92 -5.86
CA ASN A 187 -26.24 0.09 -6.62
C ASN A 187 -26.81 -1.11 -5.82
N SER A 188 -26.46 -1.21 -4.52
CA SER A 188 -26.91 -2.30 -3.64
C SER A 188 -28.04 -1.83 -2.72
N PRO A 189 -28.92 -2.71 -2.22
CA PRO A 189 -30.01 -2.37 -1.31
C PRO A 189 -29.54 -1.72 0.01
N SER A 190 -28.36 -2.11 0.50
CA SER A 190 -27.68 -1.45 1.63
C SER A 190 -26.58 -0.55 1.09
N TYR A 191 -26.79 0.74 1.05
CA TYR A 191 -25.81 1.75 0.61
C TYR A 191 -24.53 1.80 1.49
N ALA A 192 -24.51 1.14 2.65
CA ALA A 192 -23.36 1.06 3.52
C ALA A 192 -22.36 0.00 3.04
N SER A 193 -21.07 0.34 2.99
CA SER A 193 -20.00 -0.54 2.55
C SER A 193 -18.88 -0.61 3.58
N MET A 194 -18.61 -1.83 4.06
CA MET A 194 -17.48 -2.07 4.97
C MET A 194 -16.14 -1.83 4.27
N ALA A 195 -16.01 -2.21 2.99
CA ALA A 195 -14.79 -1.94 2.21
C ALA A 195 -14.52 -0.44 2.13
N THR A 196 -15.54 0.36 1.72
CA THR A 196 -15.43 1.82 1.68
C THR A 196 -15.08 2.42 3.05
N LEU A 197 -15.63 1.87 4.14
CA LEU A 197 -15.34 2.33 5.50
C LEU A 197 -13.87 2.11 5.86
N ILE A 198 -13.34 0.91 5.60
CA ILE A 198 -11.94 0.56 5.87
C ILE A 198 -11.02 1.45 5.04
N ASP A 199 -11.27 1.57 3.73
CA ASP A 199 -10.41 2.35 2.83
C ASP A 199 -10.36 3.82 3.22
N ILE A 200 -11.51 4.42 3.51
CA ILE A 200 -11.59 5.85 3.87
C ILE A 200 -10.93 6.11 5.23
N ALA A 201 -11.12 5.22 6.22
CA ALA A 201 -10.41 5.33 7.49
C ALA A 201 -8.90 5.19 7.31
N MET A 202 -8.47 4.23 6.47
CA MET A 202 -7.07 4.02 6.10
C MET A 202 -6.49 5.24 5.37
N VAL A 203 -7.19 5.81 4.42
CA VAL A 203 -6.78 7.06 3.74
C VAL A 203 -6.63 8.20 4.73
N GLY A 204 -7.61 8.37 5.61
CA GLY A 204 -7.57 9.41 6.66
C GLY A 204 -6.32 9.29 7.52
N MET A 205 -6.05 8.11 8.08
CA MET A 205 -4.86 7.92 8.93
C MET A 205 -3.56 8.10 8.16
N CYS A 206 -3.48 7.69 6.88
CA CYS A 206 -2.30 7.93 6.04
C CYS A 206 -2.06 9.43 5.83
N VAL A 207 -3.10 10.20 5.50
CA VAL A 207 -3.00 11.65 5.31
C VAL A 207 -2.55 12.34 6.60
N GLY A 208 -3.13 11.97 7.75
CA GLY A 208 -2.72 12.49 9.05
C GLY A 208 -1.25 12.17 9.39
N PHE A 209 -0.79 10.97 9.03
CA PHE A 209 0.57 10.52 9.28
C PHE A 209 1.60 11.17 8.34
N ILE A 210 1.31 11.31 7.04
CA ILE A 210 2.22 11.92 6.06
C ILE A 210 2.70 13.30 6.49
N LEU A 211 1.90 14.08 7.20
CA LEU A 211 2.29 15.40 7.70
C LEU A 211 3.47 15.35 8.69
N HIS A 212 3.70 14.21 9.35
CA HIS A 212 4.84 13.98 10.23
C HIS A 212 5.96 13.16 9.59
N ASN A 213 5.62 12.42 8.53
CA ASN A 213 6.53 11.52 7.82
C ASN A 213 7.01 12.08 6.47
N TRP A 214 6.61 13.31 6.09
CA TRP A 214 7.15 13.97 4.89
C TRP A 214 8.62 14.30 5.08
N HIS A 215 9.40 14.14 4.00
CA HIS A 215 10.85 14.36 4.04
C HIS A 215 11.26 15.81 4.37
N PRO A 216 12.12 16.06 5.35
CA PRO A 216 12.76 15.10 6.27
C PRO A 216 11.78 14.61 7.35
N ALA A 217 11.62 13.29 7.48
CA ALA A 217 10.68 12.68 8.41
C ALA A 217 11.03 12.96 9.87
N LYS A 218 10.01 13.27 10.68
CA LYS A 218 10.12 13.46 12.14
C LYS A 218 9.90 12.15 12.90
N LEU A 219 9.22 11.19 12.26
CA LEU A 219 8.86 9.87 12.80
C LEU A 219 8.66 8.90 11.63
N PHE A 220 9.23 7.70 11.72
CA PHE A 220 8.95 6.61 10.78
C PHE A 220 7.71 5.82 11.21
N MET A 221 6.97 5.27 10.21
CA MET A 221 5.83 4.43 10.53
C MET A 221 6.24 3.12 11.19
N GLY A 222 7.43 2.60 10.87
CA GLY A 222 7.94 1.33 11.33
C GLY A 222 7.17 0.12 10.80
N ASP A 223 7.54 -1.05 11.29
CA ASP A 223 6.87 -2.29 10.95
C ASP A 223 5.43 -2.34 11.49
N SER A 224 5.18 -1.66 12.62
CA SER A 224 3.84 -1.46 13.18
C SER A 224 2.86 -0.80 12.19
N GLY A 225 3.33 0.17 11.39
CA GLY A 225 2.50 0.89 10.42
C GLY A 225 2.44 0.22 9.06
N SER A 226 3.58 -0.23 8.52
CA SER A 226 3.62 -0.86 7.21
C SER A 226 2.83 -2.18 7.18
N MET A 227 2.92 -2.99 8.25
CA MET A 227 2.12 -4.21 8.38
C MET A 227 0.62 -3.90 8.50
N LEU A 228 0.24 -2.85 9.26
CA LEU A 228 -1.15 -2.41 9.38
C LEU A 228 -1.73 -2.02 8.02
N LEU A 229 -0.99 -1.26 7.22
CA LEU A 229 -1.44 -0.83 5.89
C LEU A 229 -1.65 -2.02 4.94
N GLY A 230 -0.69 -2.94 4.87
CA GLY A 230 -0.79 -4.15 4.05
C GLY A 230 -1.96 -5.05 4.47
N TYR A 231 -2.20 -5.14 5.76
CA TYR A 231 -3.35 -5.84 6.33
C TYR A 231 -4.68 -5.21 5.92
N LEU A 232 -4.85 -3.91 6.13
CA LEU A 232 -6.13 -3.22 5.90
C LEU A 232 -6.53 -3.18 4.43
N ILE A 233 -5.60 -2.93 3.50
CA ILE A 233 -5.92 -2.92 2.07
C ILE A 233 -6.40 -4.30 1.60
N THR A 234 -5.82 -5.36 2.16
CA THR A 234 -6.26 -6.73 1.86
C THR A 234 -7.61 -7.04 2.48
N CYS A 235 -7.87 -6.61 3.72
CA CYS A 235 -9.17 -6.77 4.36
C CYS A 235 -10.30 -6.09 3.56
N ALA A 236 -10.07 -4.84 3.10
CA ALA A 236 -11.03 -4.14 2.26
C ALA A 236 -11.33 -4.90 0.96
N SER A 237 -10.29 -5.45 0.32
CA SER A 237 -10.40 -6.28 -0.88
C SER A 237 -11.24 -7.52 -0.64
N ILE A 238 -10.96 -8.29 0.41
CA ILE A 238 -11.66 -9.53 0.73
C ILE A 238 -13.14 -9.26 1.04
N VAL A 239 -13.43 -8.23 1.84
CA VAL A 239 -14.81 -7.81 2.14
C VAL A 239 -15.58 -7.49 0.86
N MET A 240 -14.92 -6.87 -0.11
CA MET A 240 -15.57 -6.49 -1.37
C MET A 240 -15.84 -7.69 -2.27
N THR A 241 -14.94 -8.69 -2.32
CA THR A 241 -15.17 -9.92 -3.12
C THR A 241 -16.40 -10.68 -2.66
N GLY A 242 -16.71 -10.69 -1.36
CA GLY A 242 -17.89 -11.36 -0.80
C GLY A 242 -19.24 -10.69 -1.14
N ARG A 243 -19.23 -9.47 -1.72
CA ARG A 243 -20.45 -8.73 -2.10
C ARG A 243 -20.88 -8.92 -3.57
N LEU A 244 -20.06 -9.55 -4.38
CA LEU A 244 -20.36 -9.78 -5.78
C LEU A 244 -21.27 -10.99 -5.90
N ASP A 245 -22.51 -10.77 -6.37
CA ASP A 245 -23.45 -11.85 -6.64
C ASP A 245 -23.07 -12.55 -7.96
N PRO A 246 -22.71 -13.83 -7.89
CA PRO A 246 -22.37 -14.61 -9.08
C PRO A 246 -23.46 -14.65 -10.15
N ALA A 247 -24.72 -14.59 -9.75
CA ALA A 247 -25.86 -14.68 -10.67
C ALA A 247 -26.05 -13.43 -11.55
N THR A 248 -25.45 -12.29 -11.17
CA THR A 248 -25.56 -11.03 -11.92
C THR A 248 -24.44 -10.82 -12.94
N ILE A 249 -23.51 -11.77 -13.07
CA ILE A 249 -22.35 -11.66 -13.93
C ILE A 249 -22.69 -12.05 -15.37
N HIS A 250 -22.99 -11.06 -16.21
CA HIS A 250 -23.03 -11.24 -17.65
C HIS A 250 -21.67 -10.97 -18.28
N ALA A 251 -21.40 -11.56 -19.44
CA ALA A 251 -20.12 -11.50 -20.15
C ALA A 251 -19.55 -10.07 -20.37
N SER A 252 -20.42 -9.06 -20.38
CA SER A 252 -20.04 -7.64 -20.49
C SER A 252 -19.51 -7.00 -19.19
N ILE A 253 -19.53 -7.72 -18.05
CA ILE A 253 -19.24 -7.18 -16.71
C ILE A 253 -18.05 -7.90 -16.05
N TYR A 254 -17.24 -8.64 -16.83
CA TYR A 254 -16.09 -9.35 -16.26
C TYR A 254 -15.10 -8.42 -15.52
N LEU A 255 -14.75 -7.28 -16.10
CA LEU A 255 -13.75 -6.38 -15.52
C LEU A 255 -14.16 -5.86 -14.12
N PRO A 256 -15.39 -5.34 -13.89
CA PRO A 256 -15.85 -4.96 -12.55
C PRO A 256 -15.78 -6.10 -11.53
N VAL A 257 -16.05 -7.33 -11.94
CA VAL A 257 -16.05 -8.49 -11.04
C VAL A 257 -14.65 -8.86 -10.54
N PHE A 258 -13.63 -8.67 -11.38
CA PHE A 258 -12.25 -8.89 -11.00
C PHE A 258 -11.62 -7.73 -10.22
N MET A 259 -12.20 -6.53 -10.28
CA MET A 259 -11.64 -5.34 -9.65
C MET A 259 -11.35 -5.47 -8.16
N PRO A 260 -12.18 -6.11 -7.32
CA PRO A 260 -11.86 -6.27 -5.90
C PRO A 260 -10.57 -7.01 -5.62
N ILE A 261 -10.19 -7.95 -6.49
CA ILE A 261 -8.93 -8.70 -6.39
C ILE A 261 -7.82 -7.97 -7.16
N LEU A 262 -8.16 -7.46 -8.34
CA LEU A 262 -7.18 -6.83 -9.23
C LEU A 262 -6.69 -5.49 -8.69
N LEU A 263 -7.56 -4.65 -8.14
CA LEU A 263 -7.23 -3.29 -7.72
C LEU A 263 -6.21 -3.25 -6.59
N PRO A 264 -6.30 -4.04 -5.49
CA PRO A 264 -5.23 -4.12 -4.50
C PRO A 264 -3.90 -4.62 -5.08
N ILE A 265 -3.95 -5.62 -5.99
CA ILE A 265 -2.74 -6.09 -6.68
C ILE A 265 -2.14 -4.98 -7.53
N LEU A 266 -2.97 -4.20 -8.23
CA LEU A 266 -2.51 -3.07 -9.04
C LEU A 266 -1.98 -1.93 -8.18
N VAL A 267 -2.61 -1.62 -7.05
CA VAL A 267 -2.12 -0.63 -6.08
C VAL A 267 -0.77 -1.04 -5.49
N LEU A 268 -0.67 -2.31 -5.12
CA LEU A 268 0.55 -2.91 -4.61
C LEU A 268 1.49 -3.42 -5.73
N PHE A 269 1.20 -3.11 -7.00
CA PHE A 269 2.00 -3.61 -8.12
C PHE A 269 3.46 -3.20 -8.01
N LEU A 270 3.73 -1.93 -7.73
CA LEU A 270 5.10 -1.44 -7.53
C LEU A 270 5.78 -2.12 -6.33
N PRO A 271 5.16 -2.18 -5.13
CA PRO A 271 5.64 -2.98 -4.00
C PRO A 271 5.91 -4.45 -4.35
N ILE A 272 4.95 -5.12 -4.95
CA ILE A 272 5.06 -6.54 -5.29
C ILE A 272 6.16 -6.76 -6.34
N LEU A 273 6.23 -5.91 -7.36
CA LEU A 273 7.26 -5.98 -8.40
C LEU A 273 8.65 -5.81 -7.79
N ASP A 274 8.84 -4.82 -6.91
CA ASP A 274 10.13 -4.57 -6.26
C ASP A 274 10.54 -5.76 -5.37
N MET A 275 9.61 -6.31 -4.61
CA MET A 275 9.82 -7.51 -3.81
C MET A 275 10.19 -8.72 -4.68
N CYS A 276 9.43 -9.00 -5.74
CA CYS A 276 9.71 -10.12 -6.65
C CYS A 276 11.07 -9.98 -7.33
N LEU A 277 11.40 -8.79 -7.82
CA LEU A 277 12.70 -8.51 -8.43
C LEU A 277 13.85 -8.68 -7.43
N ALA A 278 13.64 -8.31 -6.16
CA ALA A 278 14.63 -8.52 -5.10
C ALA A 278 14.84 -10.01 -4.83
N ILE A 279 13.75 -10.79 -4.70
CA ILE A 279 13.81 -12.24 -4.48
C ILE A 279 14.52 -12.94 -5.65
N VAL A 280 14.09 -12.69 -6.89
CA VAL A 280 14.70 -13.28 -8.08
C VAL A 280 16.19 -12.99 -8.13
N ARG A 281 16.59 -11.76 -7.89
CA ARG A 281 17.99 -11.31 -7.91
C ARG A 281 18.85 -11.99 -6.82
N ARG A 282 18.30 -12.22 -5.63
CA ARG A 282 18.98 -12.92 -4.52
C ARG A 282 19.15 -14.40 -4.83
N VAL A 283 18.06 -15.05 -5.25
CA VAL A 283 18.08 -16.48 -5.63
C VAL A 283 19.03 -16.74 -6.79
N SER A 284 19.04 -15.88 -7.81
CA SER A 284 19.96 -16.00 -8.96
C SER A 284 21.44 -15.85 -8.57
N LYS A 285 21.74 -15.25 -7.42
CA LYS A 285 23.09 -15.15 -6.84
C LYS A 285 23.40 -16.21 -5.80
N GLY A 286 22.51 -17.20 -5.62
CA GLY A 286 22.67 -18.25 -4.60
C GLY A 286 22.50 -17.75 -3.16
N GLN A 287 21.88 -16.57 -2.96
CA GLN A 287 21.65 -15.96 -1.64
C GLN A 287 20.25 -16.29 -1.12
N SER A 288 20.08 -16.26 0.21
CA SER A 288 18.76 -16.38 0.82
C SER A 288 17.81 -15.29 0.31
N PRO A 289 16.53 -15.59 0.03
CA PRO A 289 15.51 -14.59 -0.30
C PRO A 289 15.39 -13.47 0.75
N MET A 290 15.76 -13.73 1.99
CA MET A 290 15.70 -12.79 3.12
C MET A 290 16.98 -11.97 3.31
N HIS A 291 18.02 -12.18 2.46
CA HIS A 291 19.27 -11.42 2.57
C HIS A 291 19.03 -9.93 2.28
N PRO A 292 19.63 -8.98 3.05
CA PRO A 292 19.48 -7.55 2.78
C PRO A 292 19.99 -7.17 1.38
N ASP A 293 19.23 -6.34 0.64
CA ASP A 293 19.58 -5.87 -0.71
C ASP A 293 19.45 -4.34 -0.81
N ARG A 294 20.35 -3.71 -1.58
CA ARG A 294 20.36 -2.26 -1.84
C ARG A 294 19.82 -1.89 -3.22
N MET A 295 19.15 -2.82 -3.92
CA MET A 295 18.76 -2.65 -5.33
C MET A 295 17.26 -2.39 -5.50
N HIS A 296 16.57 -1.93 -4.42
CA HIS A 296 15.16 -1.57 -4.47
C HIS A 296 14.89 -0.37 -5.40
N LEU A 297 13.67 -0.28 -5.94
CA LEU A 297 13.27 0.77 -6.89
C LEU A 297 13.56 2.18 -6.37
N HIS A 298 13.27 2.46 -5.11
CA HIS A 298 13.53 3.76 -4.51
C HIS A 298 15.04 4.10 -4.45
N HIS A 299 15.92 3.14 -4.16
CA HIS A 299 17.37 3.35 -4.24
C HIS A 299 17.85 3.58 -5.68
N ARG A 300 17.19 2.96 -6.68
CA ARG A 300 17.49 3.20 -8.10
C ARG A 300 17.13 4.63 -8.50
N MET A 301 15.98 5.15 -8.03
CA MET A 301 15.56 6.54 -8.30
C MET A 301 16.59 7.55 -7.77
N LEU A 302 17.07 7.35 -6.54
CA LEU A 302 18.11 8.21 -5.94
C LEU A 302 19.42 8.13 -6.73
N ARG A 303 19.83 6.94 -7.19
CA ARG A 303 21.05 6.77 -8.02
C ARG A 303 20.96 7.42 -9.40
N ILE A 304 19.76 7.53 -9.98
CA ILE A 304 19.50 8.24 -11.23
C ILE A 304 19.64 9.76 -11.04
N GLY A 305 19.65 10.25 -9.78
CA GLY A 305 19.84 11.66 -9.45
C GLY A 305 18.57 12.39 -8.99
N HIS A 306 17.50 11.67 -8.67
CA HIS A 306 16.33 12.28 -8.05
C HIS A 306 16.60 12.64 -6.59
N SER A 307 16.01 13.75 -6.12
CA SER A 307 15.90 14.01 -4.68
C SER A 307 14.93 13.00 -4.05
N VAL A 308 14.99 12.82 -2.72
CA VAL A 308 14.07 11.93 -1.99
C VAL A 308 12.61 12.29 -2.29
N GLN A 309 12.25 13.56 -2.17
CA GLN A 309 10.90 14.05 -2.49
C GLN A 309 10.51 13.80 -3.95
N GLY A 310 11.43 14.04 -4.90
CA GLY A 310 11.20 13.80 -6.32
C GLY A 310 10.95 12.32 -6.62
N ALA A 311 11.73 11.41 -6.02
CA ALA A 311 11.55 9.98 -6.15
C ALA A 311 10.18 9.52 -5.60
N VAL A 312 9.78 10.02 -4.43
CA VAL A 312 8.47 9.72 -3.81
C VAL A 312 7.33 10.21 -4.70
N LEU A 313 7.36 11.45 -5.17
CA LEU A 313 6.29 12.00 -6.03
C LEU A 313 6.15 11.25 -7.36
N ILE A 314 7.25 10.82 -7.96
CA ILE A 314 7.21 10.01 -9.19
C ILE A 314 6.61 8.63 -8.90
N LEU A 315 6.98 7.98 -7.81
CA LEU A 315 6.42 6.67 -7.43
C LEU A 315 4.95 6.78 -7.07
N TRP A 316 4.52 7.88 -6.42
CA TRP A 316 3.10 8.19 -6.22
C TRP A 316 2.36 8.42 -7.54
N GLY A 317 3.02 9.08 -8.51
CA GLY A 317 2.47 9.26 -9.86
C GLY A 317 2.22 7.94 -10.57
N TRP A 318 3.16 7.00 -10.49
CA TRP A 318 2.99 5.65 -11.03
C TRP A 318 1.88 4.87 -10.31
N ALA A 319 1.81 4.94 -8.98
CA ALA A 319 0.74 4.33 -8.20
C ALA A 319 -0.63 4.93 -8.57
N ALA A 320 -0.71 6.27 -8.72
CA ALA A 320 -1.93 6.96 -9.13
C ALA A 320 -2.36 6.56 -10.55
N LEU A 321 -1.42 6.49 -11.50
CA LEU A 321 -1.71 6.09 -12.87
C LEU A 321 -2.31 4.68 -12.91
N ILE A 322 -1.74 3.74 -12.19
CA ILE A 322 -2.20 2.35 -12.15
C ILE A 322 -3.56 2.26 -11.44
N ALA A 323 -3.69 2.84 -10.25
CA ALA A 323 -4.89 2.76 -9.44
C ALA A 323 -6.09 3.47 -10.11
N PHE A 324 -5.92 4.73 -10.52
CA PHE A 324 -7.00 5.48 -11.16
C PHE A 324 -7.24 5.05 -12.61
N GLY A 325 -6.19 4.68 -13.35
CA GLY A 325 -6.33 4.13 -14.70
C GLY A 325 -7.24 2.89 -14.72
N SER A 326 -7.16 2.02 -13.71
CA SER A 326 -8.02 0.84 -13.63
C SER A 326 -9.49 1.17 -13.39
N ILE A 327 -9.81 2.14 -12.51
CA ILE A 327 -11.20 2.52 -12.20
C ILE A 327 -11.81 3.45 -13.23
N MET A 328 -11.02 4.17 -14.05
CA MET A 328 -11.53 5.05 -15.10
C MET A 328 -12.36 4.31 -16.16
N THR A 329 -12.13 2.99 -16.32
CA THR A 329 -12.94 2.13 -17.20
C THR A 329 -14.41 2.02 -16.75
N LEU A 330 -14.74 2.37 -15.50
CA LEU A 330 -16.11 2.45 -15.01
C LEU A 330 -16.88 3.68 -15.53
N PHE A 331 -16.15 4.74 -15.88
CA PHE A 331 -16.72 6.04 -16.24
C PHE A 331 -16.59 6.35 -17.74
N PHE A 332 -15.57 5.81 -18.39
CA PHE A 332 -15.20 6.15 -19.76
C PHE A 332 -15.03 4.90 -20.62
N LYS A 333 -15.24 5.04 -21.94
CA LYS A 333 -14.97 3.97 -22.89
C LYS A 333 -13.50 3.55 -22.84
N ALA A 334 -13.23 2.25 -22.89
CA ALA A 334 -11.90 1.66 -22.74
C ALA A 334 -10.84 2.31 -23.67
N GLN A 335 -11.22 2.69 -24.90
CA GLN A 335 -10.32 3.37 -25.84
C GLN A 335 -9.81 4.72 -25.34
N HIS A 336 -10.66 5.55 -24.71
CA HIS A 336 -10.25 6.86 -24.16
C HIS A 336 -9.37 6.67 -22.91
N VAL A 337 -9.70 5.68 -22.07
CA VAL A 337 -8.87 5.32 -20.91
C VAL A 337 -7.51 4.85 -21.36
N LEU A 338 -7.44 4.00 -22.39
CA LEU A 338 -6.16 3.50 -22.92
C LEU A 338 -5.30 4.65 -23.47
N ILE A 339 -5.87 5.58 -24.24
CA ILE A 339 -5.14 6.73 -24.77
C ILE A 339 -4.59 7.58 -23.63
N GLY A 340 -5.45 7.93 -22.64
CA GLY A 340 -5.02 8.72 -21.47
C GLY A 340 -3.94 8.00 -20.66
N PHE A 341 -4.08 6.70 -20.47
CA PHE A 341 -3.09 5.86 -19.77
C PHE A 341 -1.74 5.86 -20.51
N LEU A 342 -1.73 5.70 -21.83
CA LEU A 342 -0.50 5.75 -22.64
C LEU A 342 0.19 7.12 -22.57
N ILE A 343 -0.57 8.21 -22.70
CA ILE A 343 -0.02 9.57 -22.59
C ILE A 343 0.60 9.77 -21.20
N ALA A 344 -0.11 9.43 -20.14
CA ALA A 344 0.39 9.58 -18.77
C ALA A 344 1.61 8.68 -18.51
N THR A 345 1.64 7.45 -19.05
CA THR A 345 2.79 6.55 -19.00
C THR A 345 4.03 7.20 -19.64
N VAL A 346 3.88 7.79 -20.82
CA VAL A 346 4.99 8.49 -21.51
C VAL A 346 5.50 9.66 -20.68
N LEU A 347 4.59 10.50 -20.17
CA LEU A 347 4.96 11.65 -19.34
C LEU A 347 5.69 11.23 -18.05
N LEU A 348 5.20 10.21 -17.36
CA LEU A 348 5.85 9.69 -16.15
C LEU A 348 7.20 9.02 -16.47
N THR A 349 7.31 8.33 -17.60
CA THR A 349 8.60 7.76 -18.05
C THR A 349 9.62 8.87 -18.31
N ILE A 350 9.21 9.94 -19.00
CA ILE A 350 10.08 11.12 -19.23
C ILE A 350 10.49 11.73 -17.90
N ALA A 351 9.55 11.97 -16.97
CA ALA A 351 9.84 12.49 -15.65
C ALA A 351 10.82 11.60 -14.86
N THR A 352 10.63 10.28 -14.94
CA THR A 352 11.50 9.29 -14.29
C THR A 352 12.93 9.32 -14.88
N MET A 353 13.08 9.49 -16.19
CA MET A 353 14.37 9.49 -16.87
C MET A 353 15.04 10.87 -16.93
N TYR A 354 14.32 11.93 -16.58
CA TYR A 354 14.81 13.31 -16.77
C TYR A 354 16.18 13.59 -16.15
N PRO A 355 16.51 13.22 -14.89
CA PRO A 355 17.82 13.48 -14.33
C PRO A 355 18.93 12.72 -15.07
N TYR A 356 18.68 11.46 -15.44
CA TYR A 356 19.62 10.66 -16.22
C TYR A 356 19.93 11.31 -17.57
N LEU A 357 18.88 11.73 -18.29
CA LEU A 357 19.05 12.39 -19.59
C LEU A 357 19.78 13.73 -19.46
N LYS A 358 19.49 14.50 -18.39
CA LYS A 358 20.14 15.79 -18.13
C LYS A 358 21.66 15.65 -17.93
N HIS A 359 22.12 14.58 -17.28
CA HIS A 359 23.54 14.37 -17.04
C HIS A 359 24.26 13.68 -18.21
N ARG A 360 23.60 12.71 -18.84
CA ARG A 360 24.21 11.88 -19.91
C ARG A 360 24.31 12.60 -21.25
N ILE A 361 23.35 13.47 -21.60
CA ILE A 361 23.36 14.17 -22.89
C ILE A 361 24.59 15.10 -23.07
N PRO A 362 25.00 15.90 -22.07
CA PRO A 362 26.21 16.69 -22.16
C PRO A 362 27.50 15.81 -22.32
N GLU A 363 27.61 14.71 -21.55
CA GLU A 363 28.73 13.78 -21.65
C GLU A 363 28.87 13.18 -23.06
N LEU A 364 27.74 12.72 -23.64
CA LEU A 364 27.72 12.18 -25.01
C LEU A 364 28.09 13.23 -26.05
N ARG A 365 27.68 14.49 -25.86
CA ARG A 365 28.08 15.59 -26.75
C ARG A 365 29.58 15.87 -26.67
N GLU A 366 30.16 15.84 -25.49
CA GLU A 366 31.61 16.00 -25.32
C GLU A 366 32.40 14.81 -25.89
N GLU A 367 31.91 13.58 -25.68
CA GLU A 367 32.52 12.37 -26.25
C GLU A 367 32.51 12.43 -27.77
N ASN A 368 31.39 12.78 -28.39
CA ASN A 368 31.27 12.91 -29.85
C ASN A 368 32.17 14.06 -30.37
N ALA A 369 32.17 15.20 -29.71
CA ALA A 369 33.05 16.32 -30.12
C ALA A 369 34.55 15.95 -30.03
N ARG A 370 34.96 15.15 -29.05
CA ARG A 370 36.32 14.64 -28.92
C ARG A 370 36.65 13.60 -30.03
N ALA A 371 35.68 12.74 -30.34
CA ALA A 371 35.83 11.78 -31.44
C ALA A 371 35.97 12.48 -32.81
N ASP A 372 35.13 13.47 -33.10
CA ASP A 372 35.20 14.26 -34.31
C ASP A 372 36.55 15.04 -34.43
N ALA A 373 37.02 15.63 -33.30
CA ALA A 373 38.30 16.31 -33.27
C ALA A 373 39.52 15.37 -33.45
N GLN A 374 39.39 14.08 -33.08
CA GLN A 374 40.41 13.07 -33.32
C GLN A 374 40.43 12.64 -34.80
N HIS A 375 39.28 12.46 -35.44
CA HIS A 375 39.20 12.14 -36.86
C HIS A 375 39.76 13.27 -37.72
N ALA A 376 39.44 14.53 -37.41
CA ALA A 376 39.96 15.70 -38.14
C ALA A 376 41.47 15.94 -37.97
N ARG A 377 42.19 15.21 -37.12
CA ARG A 377 43.64 15.26 -36.96
C ARG A 377 44.37 14.14 -37.71
N HIS A 378 43.64 13.17 -38.25
CA HIS A 378 44.20 12.04 -39.00
C HIS A 378 43.94 12.14 -40.50
N ASP A 379 43.09 13.08 -40.93
CA ASP A 379 42.96 13.54 -42.32
C ASP A 379 43.85 14.77 -42.58
#